data_723136937644a7777d7d619ea0bd48dd
#
_entry.id   723136937644a7777d7d619ea0bd48dd
#
_cell.length_a   1.000
_cell.length_b   1.000
_cell.length_c   1.000
_cell.angle_alpha   90.00
_cell.angle_beta   90.00
_cell.angle_gamma   90.00
#
_symmetry.space_group_name_H-M   'P 1'
#
loop_
_entity.id
_entity.type
_entity.pdbx_description
1 polymer ?
#
loop_
_entity_poly.entity_id
_entity_poly.type
_entity_poly.pdbx_seq_one_letter_code
_entity_poly.pdbx_strand_id
1 'polypeptide(L)'
;MKLRLKTTLSFLIILILSACIPGTQPNPTQIAEPTQTPVVSQGTEGFRWWNDVVFYEIFVRSFRDSDGDGIGDFNGITEKLEYLQELGIRGIWLMPIHPSPSYHGYDVTDYYAVNPDYGTLDDFKHLLAEAHKREIKVIIDLVLNHSSSQHPWFESALTPGSEFHDWYKWSETDPGTPGPWGQQTWYRAGNGQYYYAIFWDQMPDLNYDNESVQEEAKKMASFWLNDVGIDGFRLDAVRYLAEDEKLQDSDSNHAYLEEWGQYYRSIAPEAFTVGEAWTDNANVKKYTDTDRELDSAFNFDLSSAILKSLNEGNNTFVRFLLQTTVRDFPQQDNSNFLTNHDMPRVMNQLGESKEGKARAAAGILLTGPGIPFIYYGEEIGMSGTKPDELIRTPMQWTNEKGAGFTEGTPWEQINSDFPLVNVAKQTGDSTSLLEHYRRLIQLRNAHPALRVGKTFVAESQSNQLVAYLRASQEETLLVIVNIDDAPVTNYQLEVSQGMLAGNYSAVSLLDNSTINPLQANDSGGFDAYIPLAEIPPYGVIVIQLALQ
;
A
#
# COMPACT_ATOMS: atom_id res chain seq x y z
N MET A 1 55.35 76.90 -10.96
CA MET A 1 55.46 78.28 -10.41
C MET A 1 54.17 78.57 -9.70
N LYS A 2 54.26 78.71 -8.38
CA LYS A 2 53.52 79.61 -7.46
C LYS A 2 51.99 79.77 -7.75
N LEU A 3 50.99 79.76 -6.86
CA LEU A 3 51.02 80.18 -5.45
C LEU A 3 49.70 79.82 -4.79
N ARG A 4 49.75 79.59 -3.51
CA ARG A 4 48.65 79.40 -2.52
C ARG A 4 47.65 80.58 -2.55
N LEU A 5 46.40 80.35 -2.15
CA LEU A 5 45.86 81.10 -1.01
C LEU A 5 44.60 80.40 -0.39
N LYS A 6 44.63 80.43 0.92
CA LYS A 6 43.51 80.06 1.83
C LYS A 6 42.56 81.27 1.94
N THR A 7 41.29 81.06 2.23
CA THR A 7 40.61 81.79 3.31
C THR A 7 39.23 81.22 3.66
N THR A 8 39.01 81.20 4.85
CA THR A 8 38.03 80.84 5.84
C THR A 8 36.74 81.72 5.82
N LEU A 9 35.67 81.03 6.36
CA LEU A 9 34.66 81.54 7.32
C LEU A 9 33.41 82.24 6.76
N SER A 10 32.21 81.82 6.96
CA SER A 10 31.36 82.14 8.12
C SER A 10 29.93 81.62 7.96
N PHE A 11 29.35 81.19 9.05
CA PHE A 11 27.98 80.76 9.34
C PHE A 11 26.89 81.72 8.85
N LEU A 12 25.80 81.18 8.34
CA LEU A 12 24.48 81.79 8.53
C LEU A 12 23.41 80.68 8.66
N ILE A 13 22.82 80.58 9.84
CA ILE A 13 21.68 79.73 10.15
C ILE A 13 20.42 80.44 9.65
N ILE A 14 19.66 79.81 8.79
CA ILE A 14 18.26 80.15 8.50
C ILE A 14 17.38 78.96 8.83
N LEU A 15 16.59 79.07 9.92
CA LEU A 15 15.48 78.21 10.23
C LEU A 15 14.34 78.51 9.25
N ILE A 16 13.94 77.51 8.48
CA ILE A 16 12.65 77.50 7.78
C ILE A 16 11.84 76.28 8.31
N LEU A 17 10.77 76.57 9.06
CA LEU A 17 9.72 75.63 9.35
C LEU A 17 8.99 75.30 8.06
N SER A 18 8.95 74.03 7.68
CA SER A 18 8.05 73.53 6.67
C SER A 18 7.30 72.28 7.21
N ALA A 19 6.00 72.38 7.05
CA ALA A 19 5.02 71.40 7.55
C ALA A 19 5.23 69.99 7.02
N CYS A 20 5.08 68.99 7.90
CA CYS A 20 5.04 67.59 7.57
C CYS A 20 3.77 67.25 6.77
N ILE A 21 3.97 66.75 5.54
CA ILE A 21 3.00 65.90 4.83
C ILE A 21 3.51 64.44 5.01
N PRO A 22 2.70 63.47 5.49
CA PRO A 22 3.17 62.11 5.60
C PRO A 22 3.24 61.46 4.22
N GLY A 23 4.41 61.33 3.66
CA GLY A 23 4.70 60.50 2.50
C GLY A 23 4.73 59.04 2.91
N THR A 24 3.87 58.24 2.32
CA THR A 24 3.94 56.78 2.37
C THR A 24 5.26 56.30 1.77
N GLN A 25 6.12 55.76 2.62
CA GLN A 25 7.29 55.01 2.15
C GLN A 25 6.82 53.69 1.55
N PRO A 26 7.33 53.25 0.39
CA PRO A 26 7.10 51.91 -0.07
C PRO A 26 7.79 50.93 0.90
N ASN A 27 7.01 49.96 1.40
CA ASN A 27 7.51 48.83 2.16
C ASN A 27 8.66 48.15 1.39
N PRO A 28 9.79 47.85 2.02
CA PRO A 28 10.79 47.01 1.38
C PRO A 28 10.13 45.67 1.06
N THR A 29 10.14 45.31 -0.22
CA THR A 29 9.75 43.98 -0.69
C THR A 29 10.53 42.95 0.14
N GLN A 30 9.84 42.22 1.02
CA GLN A 30 10.42 41.03 1.64
C GLN A 30 10.82 40.11 0.49
N ILE A 31 12.13 39.94 0.33
CA ILE A 31 12.67 38.83 -0.46
C ILE A 31 12.21 37.61 0.29
N ALA A 32 11.31 36.86 -0.30
CA ALA A 32 10.92 35.53 0.22
C ALA A 32 12.21 34.74 0.41
N GLU A 33 12.47 34.28 1.62
CA GLU A 33 13.53 33.30 1.86
C GLU A 33 13.29 32.13 0.92
N PRO A 34 14.34 31.55 0.32
CA PRO A 34 14.17 30.38 -0.51
C PRO A 34 13.48 29.31 0.36
N THR A 35 12.30 28.92 -0.03
CA THR A 35 11.58 27.77 0.55
C THR A 35 12.56 26.61 0.54
N GLN A 36 13.03 26.20 1.72
CA GLN A 36 13.82 24.98 1.85
C GLN A 36 12.95 23.86 1.31
N THR A 37 13.40 23.21 0.26
CA THR A 37 12.78 21.98 -0.22
C THR A 37 12.67 21.03 0.98
N PRO A 38 11.48 20.51 1.33
CA PRO A 38 11.33 19.62 2.46
C PRO A 38 12.31 18.47 2.31
N VAL A 39 13.07 18.18 3.37
CA VAL A 39 13.99 17.04 3.39
C VAL A 39 13.14 15.80 3.56
N VAL A 40 12.92 15.08 2.47
CA VAL A 40 12.19 13.80 2.50
C VAL A 40 13.02 12.77 3.27
N SER A 41 12.41 12.06 4.21
CA SER A 41 13.04 10.98 4.97
C SER A 41 13.49 9.88 4.03
N GLN A 42 14.79 9.65 3.98
CA GLN A 42 15.34 8.57 3.16
C GLN A 42 15.36 7.28 3.97
N GLY A 43 14.73 6.25 3.42
CA GLY A 43 14.86 4.88 3.90
C GLY A 43 16.21 4.25 3.52
N THR A 44 16.28 2.95 3.55
CA THR A 44 17.48 2.17 3.24
C THR A 44 18.01 2.50 1.83
N GLU A 45 19.31 2.78 1.73
CA GLU A 45 20.03 3.06 0.47
C GLU A 45 19.45 4.19 -0.39
N GLY A 46 18.73 5.14 0.23
CA GLY A 46 18.13 6.28 -0.45
C GLY A 46 16.74 6.02 -1.03
N PHE A 47 16.19 4.83 -0.83
CA PHE A 47 14.78 4.55 -1.10
C PHE A 47 13.86 5.32 -0.14
N ARG A 48 12.57 5.28 -0.38
CA ARG A 48 11.58 5.89 0.50
C ARG A 48 11.30 4.99 1.71
N TRP A 49 10.80 5.55 2.81
CA TRP A 49 10.50 4.79 4.02
C TRP A 49 9.55 3.61 3.80
N TRP A 50 8.60 3.74 2.88
CA TRP A 50 7.64 2.69 2.59
C TRP A 50 8.23 1.43 1.91
N ASN A 51 9.40 1.54 1.27
CA ASN A 51 10.12 0.37 0.76
C ASN A 51 10.72 -0.49 1.88
N ASP A 52 10.90 0.09 3.08
CA ASP A 52 11.47 -0.58 4.24
C ASP A 52 10.44 -1.33 5.10
N VAL A 53 9.14 -1.20 4.80
CA VAL A 53 8.10 -1.72 5.67
C VAL A 53 7.31 -2.88 5.05
N VAL A 54 6.72 -3.68 5.91
CA VAL A 54 5.66 -4.62 5.57
C VAL A 54 4.36 -4.01 6.05
N PHE A 55 3.40 -3.84 5.13
CA PHE A 55 2.07 -3.34 5.46
C PHE A 55 1.13 -4.46 5.86
N TYR A 56 0.19 -4.13 6.75
CA TYR A 56 -0.87 -5.03 7.21
C TYR A 56 -2.23 -4.36 7.00
N GLU A 57 -3.05 -4.95 6.16
CA GLU A 57 -4.39 -4.47 5.83
C GLU A 57 -5.37 -4.88 6.92
N ILE A 58 -6.10 -3.92 7.49
CA ILE A 58 -7.06 -4.12 8.57
C ILE A 58 -8.45 -3.65 8.14
N PHE A 59 -9.44 -4.53 8.25
CA PHE A 59 -10.84 -4.15 8.31
C PHE A 59 -11.19 -3.87 9.77
N VAL A 60 -11.37 -2.59 10.13
CA VAL A 60 -11.58 -2.13 11.51
C VAL A 60 -12.71 -2.91 12.17
N ARG A 61 -13.86 -3.01 11.49
CA ARG A 61 -15.08 -3.72 11.93
C ARG A 61 -14.84 -5.16 12.38
N SER A 62 -13.79 -5.80 11.85
CA SER A 62 -13.49 -7.23 12.07
C SER A 62 -12.22 -7.51 12.86
N PHE A 63 -11.47 -6.50 13.29
CA PHE A 63 -10.16 -6.74 13.88
C PHE A 63 -10.22 -7.01 15.38
N ARG A 64 -10.78 -6.11 16.18
CA ARG A 64 -10.97 -6.27 17.63
C ARG A 64 -12.04 -5.27 18.10
N ASP A 65 -13.04 -5.77 18.81
CA ASP A 65 -14.07 -5.03 19.50
C ASP A 65 -13.65 -4.80 20.95
N SER A 66 -13.46 -3.55 21.36
CA SER A 66 -13.00 -3.20 22.70
C SER A 66 -14.12 -2.92 23.68
N ASP A 67 -15.32 -2.57 23.23
CA ASP A 67 -16.45 -2.15 24.08
C ASP A 67 -17.60 -3.19 24.16
N GLY A 68 -17.55 -4.25 23.34
CA GLY A 68 -18.45 -5.40 23.42
C GLY A 68 -19.74 -5.24 22.62
N ASP A 69 -19.82 -4.28 21.71
CA ASP A 69 -21.00 -4.08 20.86
C ASP A 69 -21.08 -5.05 19.66
N GLY A 70 -20.00 -5.76 19.39
CA GLY A 70 -19.86 -6.75 18.31
C GLY A 70 -19.18 -6.22 17.06
N ILE A 71 -18.77 -4.96 17.04
CA ILE A 71 -18.08 -4.28 15.97
C ILE A 71 -16.66 -3.92 16.40
N GLY A 72 -15.67 -4.19 15.59
CA GLY A 72 -14.29 -3.78 15.87
C GLY A 72 -14.12 -2.27 15.77
N ASP A 73 -13.20 -1.72 16.57
CA ASP A 73 -13.04 -0.29 16.77
C ASP A 73 -11.56 0.14 16.87
N PHE A 74 -11.29 1.46 16.91
CA PHE A 74 -9.94 2.01 16.97
C PHE A 74 -9.22 1.68 18.29
N ASN A 75 -9.93 1.60 19.40
CA ASN A 75 -9.35 1.21 20.67
C ASN A 75 -8.97 -0.26 20.65
N GLY A 76 -9.77 -1.11 20.01
CA GLY A 76 -9.45 -2.52 19.80
C GLY A 76 -8.20 -2.72 18.94
N ILE A 77 -8.00 -1.91 17.89
CA ILE A 77 -6.73 -1.93 17.12
C ILE A 77 -5.58 -1.47 18.03
N THR A 78 -5.79 -0.42 18.84
CA THR A 78 -4.78 0.07 19.79
C THR A 78 -4.34 -1.02 20.76
N GLU A 79 -5.26 -1.83 21.29
CA GLU A 79 -4.96 -3.00 22.13
C GLU A 79 -4.09 -4.06 21.43
N LYS A 80 -4.13 -4.12 20.11
CA LYS A 80 -3.42 -5.11 19.29
C LYS A 80 -2.13 -4.60 18.61
N LEU A 81 -1.73 -3.35 18.86
CA LEU A 81 -0.50 -2.80 18.29
C LEU A 81 0.76 -3.56 18.73
N GLU A 82 0.78 -4.10 19.94
CA GLU A 82 1.90 -4.93 20.42
C GLU A 82 2.05 -6.21 19.57
N TYR A 83 0.93 -6.89 19.26
CA TYR A 83 0.95 -8.05 18.36
C TYR A 83 1.51 -7.70 16.97
N LEU A 84 1.08 -6.58 16.39
CA LEU A 84 1.57 -6.13 15.08
C LEU A 84 3.06 -5.80 15.12
N GLN A 85 3.52 -5.15 16.19
CA GLN A 85 4.93 -4.86 16.40
C GLN A 85 5.77 -6.13 16.56
N GLU A 86 5.31 -7.12 17.34
CA GLU A 86 5.97 -8.42 17.51
C GLU A 86 6.00 -9.24 16.21
N LEU A 87 4.95 -9.14 15.38
CA LEU A 87 4.92 -9.73 14.04
C LEU A 87 5.98 -9.09 13.13
N GLY A 88 6.37 -7.85 13.42
CA GLY A 88 7.34 -7.07 12.65
C GLY A 88 6.69 -6.10 11.66
N ILE A 89 5.40 -5.85 11.78
CA ILE A 89 4.65 -4.89 10.96
C ILE A 89 5.09 -3.47 11.30
N ARG A 90 5.31 -2.66 10.27
CA ARG A 90 5.71 -1.24 10.38
C ARG A 90 4.82 -0.31 9.56
N GLY A 91 3.83 -0.84 8.84
CA GLY A 91 2.80 -0.10 8.15
C GLY A 91 1.43 -0.75 8.35
N ILE A 92 0.39 0.04 8.57
CA ILE A 92 -1.00 -0.40 8.64
C ILE A 92 -1.76 0.31 7.53
N TRP A 93 -2.56 -0.44 6.78
CA TRP A 93 -3.60 0.09 5.92
C TRP A 93 -4.96 -0.21 6.54
N LEU A 94 -5.71 0.84 6.88
CA LEU A 94 -7.10 0.73 7.33
C LEU A 94 -8.03 0.84 6.13
N MET A 95 -8.86 -0.19 5.90
CA MET A 95 -10.01 -0.10 5.00
C MET A 95 -10.91 1.08 5.40
N PRO A 96 -11.91 1.51 4.58
CA PRO A 96 -12.62 2.76 4.80
C PRO A 96 -13.06 2.99 6.25
N ILE A 97 -12.67 4.13 6.80
CA ILE A 97 -12.96 4.53 8.19
C ILE A 97 -14.01 5.63 8.30
N HIS A 98 -14.51 6.13 7.17
CA HIS A 98 -15.48 7.22 7.10
C HIS A 98 -16.88 6.75 7.45
N PRO A 99 -17.80 7.66 7.87
CA PRO A 99 -19.20 7.35 8.00
C PRO A 99 -19.79 6.82 6.69
N SER A 100 -20.52 5.72 6.79
CA SER A 100 -21.11 5.02 5.65
C SER A 100 -22.35 4.26 6.09
N PRO A 101 -23.42 4.19 5.27
CA PRO A 101 -24.60 3.38 5.57
C PRO A 101 -24.35 1.88 5.39
N SER A 102 -23.31 1.47 4.68
CA SER A 102 -22.95 0.06 4.48
C SER A 102 -21.86 -0.41 5.44
N TYR A 103 -21.81 -1.73 5.66
CA TYR A 103 -20.75 -2.33 6.48
C TYR A 103 -19.36 -2.21 5.85
N HIS A 104 -19.26 -2.12 4.52
CA HIS A 104 -17.98 -2.08 3.81
C HIS A 104 -17.32 -0.70 3.80
N GLY A 105 -18.06 0.37 3.99
CA GLY A 105 -17.51 1.72 4.16
C GLY A 105 -17.19 2.48 2.87
N TYR A 106 -17.35 1.88 1.68
CA TYR A 106 -17.00 2.55 0.43
C TYR A 106 -18.02 3.59 -0.04
N ASP A 107 -19.28 3.53 0.39
CA ASP A 107 -20.29 4.56 0.14
C ASP A 107 -20.26 5.65 1.22
N VAL A 108 -19.29 6.53 1.12
CA VAL A 108 -18.96 7.57 2.11
C VAL A 108 -20.03 8.65 2.19
N THR A 109 -20.45 9.00 3.41
CA THR A 109 -21.41 10.09 3.68
C THR A 109 -20.78 11.35 4.27
N ASP A 110 -19.55 11.27 4.79
CA ASP A 110 -18.77 12.41 5.29
C ASP A 110 -17.27 12.07 5.22
N TYR A 111 -16.52 12.80 4.38
CA TYR A 111 -15.08 12.59 4.20
C TYR A 111 -14.21 13.20 5.30
N TYR A 112 -14.77 13.95 6.23
CA TYR A 112 -14.04 14.65 7.29
C TYR A 112 -14.29 14.08 8.68
N ALA A 113 -15.03 12.98 8.76
CA ALA A 113 -15.36 12.30 10.00
C ALA A 113 -14.92 10.83 9.95
N VAL A 114 -14.86 10.20 11.10
CA VAL A 114 -14.71 8.75 11.24
C VAL A 114 -16.07 8.10 11.48
N ASN A 115 -16.22 6.84 11.08
CA ASN A 115 -17.44 6.08 11.30
C ASN A 115 -17.71 5.96 12.83
N PRO A 116 -18.89 6.36 13.30
CA PRO A 116 -19.23 6.31 14.73
C PRO A 116 -19.22 4.89 15.31
N ASP A 117 -19.38 3.84 14.48
CA ASP A 117 -19.22 2.45 14.91
C ASP A 117 -17.77 2.12 15.30
N TYR A 118 -16.79 2.90 14.85
CA TYR A 118 -15.36 2.67 15.11
C TYR A 118 -14.80 3.56 16.23
N GLY A 119 -15.61 4.47 16.78
CA GLY A 119 -15.25 5.42 17.82
C GLY A 119 -15.25 6.87 17.32
N THR A 120 -14.52 7.72 18.03
CA THR A 120 -14.40 9.16 17.74
C THR A 120 -13.12 9.48 16.97
N LEU A 121 -13.05 10.69 16.41
CA LEU A 121 -11.79 11.17 15.81
C LEU A 121 -10.64 11.26 16.84
N ASP A 122 -10.96 11.50 18.11
CA ASP A 122 -9.95 11.50 19.19
C ASP A 122 -9.43 10.07 19.47
N ASP A 123 -10.29 9.05 19.42
CA ASP A 123 -9.87 7.63 19.51
C ASP A 123 -8.97 7.26 18.33
N PHE A 124 -9.32 7.72 17.11
CA PHE A 124 -8.46 7.51 15.95
C PHE A 124 -7.10 8.21 16.10
N LYS A 125 -7.08 9.48 16.56
CA LYS A 125 -5.82 10.18 16.83
C LYS A 125 -5.01 9.51 17.95
N HIS A 126 -5.67 8.89 18.91
CA HIS A 126 -5.00 8.09 19.95
C HIS A 126 -4.33 6.85 19.33
N LEU A 127 -5.05 6.12 18.47
CA LEU A 127 -4.48 5.00 17.71
C LEU A 127 -3.23 5.43 16.92
N LEU A 128 -3.30 6.56 16.17
CA LEU A 128 -2.17 7.10 15.42
C LEU A 128 -0.97 7.38 16.34
N ALA A 129 -1.20 8.04 17.47
CA ALA A 129 -0.14 8.36 18.41
C ALA A 129 0.53 7.11 19.00
N GLU A 130 -0.26 6.06 19.32
CA GLU A 130 0.26 4.79 19.85
C GLU A 130 0.97 3.95 18.78
N ALA A 131 0.50 4.00 17.52
CA ALA A 131 1.17 3.38 16.37
C ALA A 131 2.53 4.06 16.09
N HIS A 132 2.56 5.40 16.04
CA HIS A 132 3.79 6.16 15.79
C HIS A 132 4.85 5.97 16.88
N LYS A 133 4.45 5.83 18.16
CA LYS A 133 5.39 5.48 19.26
C LYS A 133 6.08 4.13 19.04
N ARG A 134 5.45 3.24 18.26
CA ARG A 134 5.97 1.91 17.90
C ARG A 134 6.64 1.88 16.53
N GLU A 135 6.85 3.06 15.92
CA GLU A 135 7.38 3.22 14.56
C GLU A 135 6.50 2.53 13.50
N ILE A 136 5.18 2.43 13.76
CA ILE A 136 4.19 1.91 12.82
C ILE A 136 3.51 3.08 12.14
N LYS A 137 3.58 3.11 10.82
CA LYS A 137 2.91 4.09 9.94
C LYS A 137 1.47 3.66 9.66
N VAL A 138 0.57 4.62 9.49
CA VAL A 138 -0.85 4.35 9.25
C VAL A 138 -1.33 5.08 8.01
N ILE A 139 -1.79 4.34 7.02
CA ILE A 139 -2.50 4.87 5.85
C ILE A 139 -3.98 4.49 5.91
N ILE A 140 -4.83 5.32 5.35
CA ILE A 140 -6.27 5.06 5.27
C ILE A 140 -6.73 4.92 3.83
N ASP A 141 -7.86 4.27 3.65
CA ASP A 141 -8.54 4.20 2.35
C ASP A 141 -9.18 5.56 2.03
N LEU A 142 -8.92 6.13 0.87
CA LEU A 142 -9.53 7.35 0.38
C LEU A 142 -10.31 7.06 -0.90
N VAL A 143 -11.63 7.15 -0.79
CA VAL A 143 -12.57 6.86 -1.88
C VAL A 143 -12.83 8.15 -2.65
N LEU A 144 -12.06 8.41 -3.69
CA LEU A 144 -12.19 9.63 -4.50
C LEU A 144 -13.19 9.48 -5.66
N ASN A 145 -13.44 8.25 -6.14
CA ASN A 145 -14.24 8.03 -7.35
C ASN A 145 -15.72 8.41 -7.17
N HIS A 146 -16.31 8.13 -6.02
CA HIS A 146 -17.74 8.26 -5.78
C HIS A 146 -18.02 8.63 -4.32
N SER A 147 -19.24 9.09 -4.06
CA SER A 147 -19.77 9.26 -2.70
C SER A 147 -20.96 8.33 -2.48
N SER A 148 -21.50 8.28 -1.26
CA SER A 148 -22.80 7.65 -1.02
C SER A 148 -23.94 8.42 -1.72
N SER A 149 -24.97 7.71 -2.16
CA SER A 149 -26.25 8.32 -2.54
C SER A 149 -26.94 9.06 -1.38
N GLN A 150 -26.50 8.82 -0.14
CA GLN A 150 -26.93 9.51 1.09
C GLN A 150 -25.98 10.62 1.52
N HIS A 151 -24.94 10.92 0.73
CA HIS A 151 -24.07 12.05 1.01
C HIS A 151 -24.82 13.38 0.83
N PRO A 152 -24.68 14.37 1.71
CA PRO A 152 -25.34 15.66 1.58
C PRO A 152 -25.12 16.35 0.22
N TRP A 153 -23.98 16.14 -0.41
CA TRP A 153 -23.69 16.64 -1.77
C TRP A 153 -24.64 16.02 -2.80
N PHE A 154 -24.81 14.69 -2.78
CA PHE A 154 -25.69 14.03 -3.73
C PHE A 154 -27.18 14.34 -3.47
N GLU A 155 -27.60 14.38 -2.21
CA GLU A 155 -28.94 14.79 -1.85
C GLU A 155 -29.27 16.21 -2.35
N SER A 156 -28.35 17.16 -2.19
CA SER A 156 -28.47 18.51 -2.75
C SER A 156 -28.46 18.49 -4.29
N ALA A 157 -27.61 17.67 -4.91
CA ALA A 157 -27.47 17.55 -6.35
C ALA A 157 -28.73 17.05 -7.07
N LEU A 158 -29.67 16.40 -6.36
CA LEU A 158 -30.98 16.03 -6.89
C LEU A 158 -31.82 17.26 -7.30
N THR A 159 -31.46 18.46 -6.84
CA THR A 159 -32.09 19.71 -7.23
C THR A 159 -31.29 20.37 -8.34
N PRO A 160 -31.80 20.43 -9.59
CA PRO A 160 -31.10 21.10 -10.68
C PRO A 160 -30.77 22.56 -10.35
N GLY A 161 -29.51 22.93 -10.59
CA GLY A 161 -28.98 24.28 -10.28
C GLY A 161 -28.60 24.50 -8.82
N SER A 162 -28.63 23.48 -7.96
CA SER A 162 -27.99 23.54 -6.64
C SER A 162 -26.46 23.61 -6.78
N GLU A 163 -25.77 24.02 -5.72
CA GLU A 163 -24.33 24.14 -5.65
C GLU A 163 -23.60 22.84 -6.05
N PHE A 164 -24.17 21.69 -5.68
CA PHE A 164 -23.57 20.38 -5.89
C PHE A 164 -24.11 19.63 -7.11
N HIS A 165 -25.05 20.23 -7.90
CA HIS A 165 -25.63 19.52 -9.04
C HIS A 165 -24.56 19.02 -10.01
N ASP A 166 -23.66 19.89 -10.43
CA ASP A 166 -22.60 19.58 -11.40
C ASP A 166 -21.42 18.80 -10.80
N TRP A 167 -21.50 18.45 -9.50
CA TRP A 167 -20.51 17.56 -8.87
C TRP A 167 -20.69 16.09 -9.27
N TYR A 168 -21.82 15.80 -9.94
CA TYR A 168 -22.16 14.47 -10.46
C TYR A 168 -22.48 14.58 -11.95
N LYS A 169 -22.41 13.46 -12.67
CA LYS A 169 -22.72 13.41 -14.10
C LYS A 169 -24.19 13.07 -14.30
N TRP A 170 -24.93 13.92 -15.04
CA TRP A 170 -26.37 13.80 -15.27
C TRP A 170 -26.73 13.63 -16.74
N SER A 171 -27.84 12.93 -17.01
CA SER A 171 -28.47 12.83 -18.32
C SER A 171 -29.98 12.91 -18.22
N GLU A 172 -30.65 13.60 -19.17
CA GLU A 172 -32.10 13.68 -19.27
C GLU A 172 -32.76 12.35 -19.66
N THR A 173 -32.01 11.48 -20.32
CA THR A 173 -32.47 10.15 -20.77
C THR A 173 -31.41 9.12 -20.42
N ASP A 174 -31.84 7.85 -20.26
CA ASP A 174 -30.91 6.77 -20.07
C ASP A 174 -29.95 6.63 -21.26
N PRO A 175 -28.65 6.87 -21.09
CA PRO A 175 -27.68 6.69 -22.17
C PRO A 175 -27.51 5.21 -22.58
N GLY A 176 -27.86 4.26 -21.70
CA GLY A 176 -27.76 2.83 -21.96
C GLY A 176 -26.34 2.33 -22.20
N THR A 177 -25.34 3.10 -21.81
CA THR A 177 -23.92 2.73 -21.96
C THR A 177 -23.53 1.75 -20.87
N PRO A 178 -23.10 0.53 -21.21
CA PRO A 178 -22.64 -0.42 -20.20
C PRO A 178 -21.25 -0.02 -19.70
N GLY A 179 -20.96 -0.37 -18.45
CA GLY A 179 -19.62 -0.24 -17.87
C GLY A 179 -18.63 -1.29 -18.39
N PRO A 180 -17.37 -1.25 -17.91
CA PRO A 180 -16.28 -2.12 -18.39
C PRO A 180 -16.57 -3.62 -18.22
N TRP A 181 -17.45 -4.00 -17.30
CA TRP A 181 -17.84 -5.39 -17.03
C TRP A 181 -19.22 -5.74 -17.64
N GLY A 182 -19.80 -4.84 -18.44
CA GLY A 182 -21.13 -4.99 -19.02
C GLY A 182 -22.28 -4.66 -18.04
N GLN A 183 -21.97 -4.08 -16.88
CA GLN A 183 -22.95 -3.67 -15.88
C GLN A 183 -23.65 -2.36 -16.26
N GLN A 184 -24.82 -2.12 -15.65
CA GLN A 184 -25.49 -0.84 -15.73
C GLN A 184 -24.66 0.24 -15.03
N THR A 185 -24.62 1.46 -15.61
CA THR A 185 -23.87 2.60 -15.06
C THR A 185 -24.70 3.88 -14.95
N TRP A 186 -25.92 3.89 -15.48
CA TRP A 186 -26.83 5.03 -15.39
C TRP A 186 -28.10 4.63 -14.66
N TYR A 187 -28.43 5.36 -13.62
CA TYR A 187 -29.54 5.06 -12.72
C TYR A 187 -30.48 6.25 -12.63
N ARG A 188 -31.80 5.98 -12.59
CA ARG A 188 -32.82 7.01 -12.55
C ARG A 188 -32.94 7.61 -11.15
N ALA A 189 -32.70 8.90 -11.04
CA ALA A 189 -32.87 9.67 -9.80
C ALA A 189 -34.34 10.07 -9.55
N GLY A 190 -34.60 10.49 -8.30
CA GLY A 190 -35.95 10.96 -7.89
C GLY A 190 -36.42 12.23 -8.58
N ASN A 191 -35.53 13.05 -9.14
CA ASN A 191 -35.83 14.24 -9.93
C ASN A 191 -36.20 13.93 -11.39
N GLY A 192 -36.09 12.67 -11.81
CA GLY A 192 -36.45 12.19 -13.15
C GLY A 192 -35.29 12.10 -14.14
N GLN A 193 -34.14 12.69 -13.83
CA GLN A 193 -32.87 12.55 -14.58
C GLN A 193 -32.19 11.22 -14.27
N TYR A 194 -31.14 10.92 -15.02
CA TYR A 194 -30.24 9.78 -14.76
C TYR A 194 -28.88 10.30 -14.29
N TYR A 195 -28.31 9.65 -13.26
CA TYR A 195 -26.96 9.90 -12.77
C TYR A 195 -26.04 8.72 -13.09
N TYR A 196 -24.76 9.02 -13.23
CA TYR A 196 -23.73 8.02 -13.48
C TYR A 196 -23.21 7.42 -12.16
N ALA A 197 -23.06 6.09 -12.12
CA ALA A 197 -22.47 5.34 -11.02
C ALA A 197 -21.89 4.04 -11.57
N ILE A 198 -20.57 3.96 -11.69
CA ILE A 198 -19.89 2.83 -12.35
C ILE A 198 -20.01 1.52 -11.56
N PHE A 199 -20.00 1.57 -10.23
CA PHE A 199 -19.98 0.39 -9.38
C PHE A 199 -21.38 -0.04 -8.94
N TRP A 200 -22.19 0.88 -8.40
CA TRP A 200 -23.48 0.57 -7.80
C TRP A 200 -24.34 1.83 -7.70
N ASP A 201 -25.68 1.67 -7.76
CA ASP A 201 -26.61 2.79 -7.70
C ASP A 201 -26.55 3.60 -6.40
N GLN A 202 -26.01 3.03 -5.31
CA GLN A 202 -25.78 3.76 -4.06
C GLN A 202 -24.43 4.49 -4.00
N MET A 203 -23.62 4.40 -5.05
CA MET A 203 -22.28 5.01 -5.14
C MET A 203 -22.17 5.89 -6.40
N PRO A 204 -22.89 7.06 -6.45
CA PRO A 204 -22.81 7.99 -7.58
C PRO A 204 -21.40 8.55 -7.74
N ASP A 205 -20.88 8.48 -8.98
CA ASP A 205 -19.53 8.94 -9.31
C ASP A 205 -19.43 10.47 -9.25
N LEU A 206 -18.33 10.95 -8.68
CA LEU A 206 -17.97 12.36 -8.65
C LEU A 206 -17.46 12.82 -10.02
N ASN A 207 -17.86 14.01 -10.42
CA ASN A 207 -17.53 14.59 -11.72
C ASN A 207 -16.19 15.35 -11.68
N TYR A 208 -15.10 14.70 -12.01
CA TYR A 208 -13.76 15.32 -12.04
C TYR A 208 -13.52 16.31 -13.21
N ASP A 209 -14.48 16.49 -14.12
CA ASP A 209 -14.47 17.63 -15.05
C ASP A 209 -14.82 18.95 -14.33
N ASN A 210 -15.32 18.89 -13.10
CA ASN A 210 -15.64 20.03 -12.27
C ASN A 210 -14.47 20.38 -11.32
N GLU A 211 -13.88 21.57 -11.51
CA GLU A 211 -12.76 22.06 -10.67
C GLU A 211 -13.09 22.07 -9.17
N SER A 212 -14.37 22.30 -8.78
CA SER A 212 -14.75 22.27 -7.35
C SER A 212 -14.64 20.88 -6.74
N VAL A 213 -14.86 19.81 -7.50
CA VAL A 213 -14.67 18.42 -7.06
C VAL A 213 -13.17 18.15 -6.87
N GLN A 214 -12.34 18.59 -7.83
CA GLN A 214 -10.88 18.45 -7.74
C GLN A 214 -10.31 19.18 -6.52
N GLU A 215 -10.76 20.42 -6.27
CA GLU A 215 -10.36 21.18 -5.09
C GLU A 215 -10.84 20.56 -3.77
N GLU A 216 -12.02 19.94 -3.77
CA GLU A 216 -12.52 19.24 -2.57
C GLU A 216 -11.68 18.00 -2.27
N ALA A 217 -11.30 17.21 -3.27
CA ALA A 217 -10.38 16.09 -3.10
C ALA A 217 -9.02 16.51 -2.51
N LYS A 218 -8.51 17.69 -2.89
CA LYS A 218 -7.30 18.27 -2.29
C LYS A 218 -7.51 18.65 -0.83
N LYS A 219 -8.67 19.23 -0.48
CA LYS A 219 -8.99 19.56 0.93
C LYS A 219 -9.12 18.32 1.80
N MET A 220 -9.74 17.24 1.30
CA MET A 220 -9.79 15.95 1.98
C MET A 220 -8.37 15.46 2.31
N ALA A 221 -7.49 15.45 1.30
CA ALA A 221 -6.11 15.04 1.50
C ALA A 221 -5.38 15.91 2.54
N SER A 222 -5.54 17.24 2.47
CA SER A 222 -4.94 18.16 3.45
C SER A 222 -5.44 17.92 4.87
N PHE A 223 -6.74 17.73 5.06
CA PHE A 223 -7.33 17.46 6.37
C PHE A 223 -6.73 16.20 7.01
N TRP A 224 -6.70 15.09 6.29
CA TRP A 224 -6.21 13.83 6.84
C TRP A 224 -4.69 13.83 7.06
N LEU A 225 -3.92 14.41 6.15
CA LEU A 225 -2.46 14.45 6.26
C LEU A 225 -1.98 15.48 7.31
N ASN A 226 -2.55 16.71 7.32
CA ASN A 226 -2.03 17.80 8.13
C ASN A 226 -2.77 18.00 9.45
N ASP A 227 -4.12 17.88 9.48
CA ASP A 227 -4.92 18.16 10.68
C ASP A 227 -5.09 16.91 11.54
N VAL A 228 -5.17 15.73 10.90
CA VAL A 228 -5.29 14.45 11.59
C VAL A 228 -3.93 13.78 11.80
N GLY A 229 -3.05 13.81 10.79
CA GLY A 229 -1.66 13.35 10.89
C GLY A 229 -1.46 11.88 10.51
N ILE A 230 -2.20 11.38 9.53
CA ILE A 230 -1.94 10.06 8.93
C ILE A 230 -0.68 10.09 8.05
N ASP A 231 -0.17 8.91 7.69
CA ASP A 231 1.07 8.78 6.91
C ASP A 231 0.83 8.57 5.41
N GLY A 232 -0.43 8.56 4.96
CA GLY A 232 -0.73 8.42 3.55
C GLY A 232 -2.09 7.79 3.25
N PHE A 233 -2.27 7.39 1.99
CA PHE A 233 -3.54 6.85 1.49
C PHE A 233 -3.37 5.58 0.66
N ARG A 234 -4.33 4.68 0.77
CA ARG A 234 -4.69 3.79 -0.32
C ARG A 234 -5.81 4.46 -1.12
N LEU A 235 -5.61 4.64 -2.40
CA LEU A 235 -6.62 5.22 -3.28
C LEU A 235 -7.44 4.11 -3.92
N ASP A 236 -8.75 4.15 -3.65
CA ASP A 236 -9.73 3.26 -4.24
C ASP A 236 -9.94 3.57 -5.71
N ALA A 237 -10.13 2.53 -6.53
CA ALA A 237 -10.64 2.61 -7.89
C ALA A 237 -9.96 3.68 -8.78
N VAL A 238 -8.66 3.87 -8.68
CA VAL A 238 -7.92 4.97 -9.36
C VAL A 238 -8.04 4.99 -10.88
N ARG A 239 -8.54 3.92 -11.50
CA ARG A 239 -8.74 3.80 -12.94
C ARG A 239 -9.93 4.58 -13.48
N TYR A 240 -10.84 5.05 -12.61
CA TYR A 240 -12.20 5.46 -12.96
C TYR A 240 -12.55 6.90 -12.56
N LEU A 241 -11.58 7.69 -12.00
CA LEU A 241 -11.86 9.02 -11.45
C LEU A 241 -12.32 10.02 -12.51
N ALA A 242 -11.67 10.05 -13.68
CA ALA A 242 -12.02 10.94 -14.76
C ALA A 242 -12.12 10.15 -16.09
N GLU A 243 -13.35 10.06 -16.64
CA GLU A 243 -13.57 9.42 -17.92
C GLU A 243 -13.56 10.46 -19.05
N ASP A 244 -12.99 10.06 -20.16
CA ASP A 244 -13.11 10.74 -21.46
C ASP A 244 -13.87 9.84 -22.47
N GLU A 245 -13.33 9.59 -23.64
CA GLU A 245 -13.86 8.57 -24.57
C GLU A 245 -13.67 7.14 -24.01
N LYS A 246 -12.80 6.97 -23.00
CA LYS A 246 -12.55 5.72 -22.29
C LYS A 246 -13.18 5.78 -20.91
N LEU A 247 -13.78 4.68 -20.49
CA LEU A 247 -14.39 4.56 -19.16
C LEU A 247 -13.37 4.21 -18.06
N GLN A 248 -12.12 3.95 -18.41
CA GLN A 248 -11.06 3.59 -17.47
C GLN A 248 -9.70 3.90 -18.08
N ASP A 249 -8.70 4.18 -17.23
CA ASP A 249 -7.32 4.48 -17.63
C ASP A 249 -7.27 5.59 -18.71
N SER A 250 -8.10 6.61 -18.58
CA SER A 250 -8.20 7.72 -19.53
C SER A 250 -7.02 8.67 -19.40
N ASP A 251 -6.73 9.44 -20.46
CA ASP A 251 -5.68 10.46 -20.40
C ASP A 251 -6.05 11.58 -19.42
N SER A 252 -7.35 11.88 -19.28
CA SER A 252 -7.88 12.82 -18.27
C SER A 252 -7.68 12.30 -16.85
N ASN A 253 -7.87 11.00 -16.62
CA ASN A 253 -7.63 10.35 -15.34
C ASN A 253 -6.17 10.46 -14.89
N HIS A 254 -5.24 10.15 -15.79
CA HIS A 254 -3.80 10.28 -15.52
C HIS A 254 -3.41 11.75 -15.27
N ALA A 255 -3.92 12.69 -16.07
CA ALA A 255 -3.65 14.13 -15.87
C ALA A 255 -4.15 14.63 -14.50
N TYR A 256 -5.34 14.21 -14.07
CA TYR A 256 -5.85 14.55 -12.75
C TYR A 256 -5.00 13.95 -11.62
N LEU A 257 -4.64 12.67 -11.71
CA LEU A 257 -3.80 12.00 -10.70
C LEU A 257 -2.41 12.65 -10.61
N GLU A 258 -1.84 13.11 -11.75
CA GLU A 258 -0.59 13.88 -11.74
C GLU A 258 -0.74 15.19 -10.96
N GLU A 259 -1.81 15.95 -11.18
CA GLU A 259 -2.09 17.21 -10.47
C GLU A 259 -2.30 16.97 -8.98
N TRP A 260 -3.13 15.97 -8.62
CA TRP A 260 -3.40 15.61 -7.25
C TRP A 260 -2.13 15.10 -6.54
N GLY A 261 -1.31 14.31 -7.24
CA GLY A 261 -0.03 13.82 -6.76
C GLY A 261 0.95 14.94 -6.45
N GLN A 262 1.06 15.94 -7.34
CA GLN A 262 1.87 17.12 -7.10
C GLN A 262 1.38 17.92 -5.88
N TYR A 263 0.07 18.04 -5.72
CA TYR A 263 -0.53 18.76 -4.60
C TYR A 263 -0.21 18.09 -3.26
N TYR A 264 -0.55 16.81 -3.06
CA TYR A 264 -0.36 16.19 -1.75
C TYR A 264 1.12 16.14 -1.35
N ARG A 265 2.03 15.89 -2.32
CA ARG A 265 3.48 15.93 -2.05
C ARG A 265 3.98 17.32 -1.67
N SER A 266 3.33 18.37 -2.17
CA SER A 266 3.69 19.76 -1.80
C SER A 266 3.34 20.10 -0.35
N ILE A 267 2.30 19.46 0.22
CA ILE A 267 1.83 19.71 1.60
C ILE A 267 2.33 18.66 2.59
N ALA A 268 2.61 17.44 2.13
CA ALA A 268 3.07 16.31 2.95
C ALA A 268 4.05 15.41 2.15
N PRO A 269 5.31 15.82 1.95
CA PRO A 269 6.27 15.12 1.09
C PRO A 269 6.66 13.72 1.60
N GLU A 270 6.36 13.40 2.86
CA GLU A 270 6.56 12.09 3.48
C GLU A 270 5.34 11.16 3.36
N ALA A 271 4.21 11.65 2.84
CA ALA A 271 3.02 10.84 2.69
C ALA A 271 3.22 9.78 1.61
N PHE A 272 2.71 8.58 1.88
CA PHE A 272 2.74 7.45 0.95
C PHE A 272 1.38 7.27 0.29
N THR A 273 1.38 7.02 -1.02
CA THR A 273 0.15 6.67 -1.76
C THR A 273 0.30 5.35 -2.49
N VAL A 274 -0.69 4.48 -2.34
CA VAL A 274 -0.80 3.23 -3.10
C VAL A 274 -2.15 3.16 -3.79
N GLY A 275 -2.16 2.94 -5.09
CA GLY A 275 -3.38 2.90 -5.90
C GLY A 275 -3.90 1.49 -6.16
N GLU A 276 -5.23 1.35 -6.14
CA GLU A 276 -5.88 0.17 -6.67
C GLU A 276 -6.11 0.33 -8.17
N ALA A 277 -5.18 -0.20 -8.95
CA ALA A 277 -5.30 -0.32 -10.40
C ALA A 277 -5.39 -1.81 -10.79
N TRP A 278 -6.60 -2.38 -10.71
CA TRP A 278 -6.81 -3.80 -11.04
C TRP A 278 -6.72 -4.05 -12.54
N THR A 279 -5.50 -4.20 -13.01
CA THR A 279 -5.15 -4.41 -14.41
C THR A 279 -3.78 -5.09 -14.52
N ASP A 280 -3.28 -5.29 -15.75
CA ASP A 280 -1.95 -5.85 -15.99
C ASP A 280 -0.81 -4.87 -15.64
N ASN A 281 0.39 -5.41 -15.40
CA ASN A 281 1.57 -4.62 -15.03
C ASN A 281 1.91 -3.50 -16.02
N ALA A 282 1.63 -3.67 -17.33
CA ALA A 282 1.94 -2.66 -18.32
C ALA A 282 1.05 -1.41 -18.19
N ASN A 283 -0.15 -1.57 -17.64
CA ASN A 283 -1.03 -0.46 -17.30
C ASN A 283 -0.75 0.06 -15.88
N VAL A 284 -0.56 -0.84 -14.88
CA VAL A 284 -0.25 -0.46 -13.49
C VAL A 284 0.94 0.49 -13.41
N LYS A 285 2.03 0.21 -14.14
CA LYS A 285 3.23 1.04 -14.11
C LYS A 285 3.03 2.49 -14.57
N LYS A 286 1.99 2.78 -15.38
CA LYS A 286 1.70 4.15 -15.81
C LYS A 286 1.33 5.06 -14.64
N TYR A 287 0.75 4.49 -13.59
CA TYR A 287 0.39 5.20 -12.36
C TYR A 287 1.59 5.52 -11.47
N THR A 288 2.76 4.89 -11.69
CA THR A 288 3.96 5.04 -10.85
C THR A 288 5.19 5.54 -11.62
N ASP A 289 5.22 5.44 -12.95
CA ASP A 289 6.40 5.65 -13.82
C ASP A 289 7.04 7.06 -13.71
N THR A 290 6.31 8.05 -13.23
CA THR A 290 6.72 9.46 -13.32
C THR A 290 7.04 10.10 -11.97
N ASP A 291 6.91 9.40 -10.85
CA ASP A 291 6.90 9.97 -9.48
C ASP A 291 5.91 11.15 -9.33
N ARG A 292 4.92 11.23 -10.20
CA ARG A 292 3.98 12.36 -10.25
C ARG A 292 2.57 12.00 -9.85
N GLU A 293 2.11 10.80 -10.20
CA GLU A 293 0.78 10.32 -9.85
C GLU A 293 0.81 9.69 -8.44
N LEU A 294 1.14 8.41 -8.36
CA LEU A 294 1.17 7.63 -7.13
C LEU A 294 2.59 7.18 -6.78
N ASP A 295 2.84 6.90 -5.51
CA ASP A 295 4.13 6.37 -5.06
C ASP A 295 4.25 4.87 -5.29
N SER A 296 3.11 4.16 -5.34
CA SER A 296 3.03 2.74 -5.62
C SER A 296 1.64 2.34 -6.12
N ALA A 297 1.53 1.17 -6.70
CA ALA A 297 0.25 0.55 -7.04
C ALA A 297 0.28 -0.97 -6.82
N PHE A 298 -0.90 -1.56 -6.57
CA PHE A 298 -1.02 -2.99 -6.31
C PHE A 298 -0.78 -3.85 -7.55
N ASN A 299 0.07 -4.88 -7.40
CA ASN A 299 0.44 -5.83 -8.45
C ASN A 299 -0.44 -7.09 -8.42
N PHE A 300 -1.62 -7.00 -9.02
CA PHE A 300 -2.58 -8.11 -9.11
C PHE A 300 -2.07 -9.28 -9.96
N ASP A 301 -1.26 -8.99 -10.99
CA ASP A 301 -0.68 -10.02 -11.85
C ASP A 301 0.24 -10.96 -11.08
N LEU A 302 1.14 -10.40 -10.25
CA LEU A 302 2.08 -11.19 -9.45
C LEU A 302 1.35 -12.00 -8.37
N SER A 303 0.34 -11.42 -7.71
CA SER A 303 -0.55 -12.12 -6.77
C SER A 303 -1.14 -13.38 -7.43
N SER A 304 -1.81 -13.20 -8.56
CA SER A 304 -2.43 -14.30 -9.32
C SER A 304 -1.41 -15.34 -9.78
N ALA A 305 -0.23 -14.91 -10.21
CA ALA A 305 0.82 -15.82 -10.67
C ALA A 305 1.42 -16.68 -9.55
N ILE A 306 1.59 -16.10 -8.34
CA ILE A 306 2.06 -16.86 -7.16
C ILE A 306 1.08 -17.99 -6.84
N LEU A 307 -0.20 -17.64 -6.64
CA LEU A 307 -1.23 -18.62 -6.27
C LEU A 307 -1.45 -19.69 -7.34
N LYS A 308 -1.45 -19.28 -8.61
CA LYS A 308 -1.58 -20.21 -9.74
C LYS A 308 -0.39 -21.16 -9.82
N SER A 309 0.84 -20.66 -9.70
CA SER A 309 2.04 -21.50 -9.78
C SER A 309 2.11 -22.51 -8.66
N LEU A 310 1.69 -22.16 -7.45
CA LEU A 310 1.58 -23.07 -6.31
C LEU A 310 0.52 -24.15 -6.51
N ASN A 311 -0.61 -23.82 -7.13
CA ASN A 311 -1.65 -24.80 -7.43
C ASN A 311 -1.25 -25.78 -8.53
N GLU A 312 -0.48 -25.33 -9.49
CA GLU A 312 -0.01 -26.14 -10.62
C GLU A 312 1.32 -26.86 -10.34
N GLY A 313 2.05 -26.53 -9.25
CA GLY A 313 3.40 -27.02 -8.99
C GLY A 313 4.39 -26.63 -10.10
N ASN A 314 4.20 -25.45 -10.72
CA ASN A 314 4.95 -25.02 -11.90
C ASN A 314 5.29 -23.52 -11.83
N ASN A 315 6.59 -23.21 -11.85
CA ASN A 315 7.11 -21.86 -11.66
C ASN A 315 6.97 -20.92 -12.88
N THR A 316 6.48 -21.39 -14.01
CA THR A 316 6.49 -20.64 -15.28
C THR A 316 5.82 -19.26 -15.14
N PHE A 317 4.64 -19.21 -14.51
CA PHE A 317 3.91 -17.94 -14.36
C PHE A 317 4.59 -17.00 -13.38
N VAL A 318 4.89 -17.47 -12.16
CA VAL A 318 5.51 -16.62 -11.13
C VAL A 318 6.89 -16.15 -11.55
N ARG A 319 7.70 -16.99 -12.22
CA ARG A 319 9.00 -16.59 -12.75
C ARG A 319 8.87 -15.50 -13.82
N PHE A 320 7.96 -15.69 -14.77
CA PHE A 320 7.68 -14.68 -15.80
C PHE A 320 7.24 -13.36 -15.19
N LEU A 321 6.32 -13.40 -14.22
CA LEU A 321 5.82 -12.17 -13.56
C LEU A 321 6.88 -11.52 -12.67
N LEU A 322 7.74 -12.27 -12.00
CA LEU A 322 8.89 -11.69 -11.29
C LEU A 322 9.85 -10.97 -12.26
N GLN A 323 10.15 -11.56 -13.43
CA GLN A 323 10.99 -10.93 -14.44
C GLN A 323 10.36 -9.64 -14.99
N THR A 324 9.05 -9.65 -15.27
CA THR A 324 8.34 -8.45 -15.74
C THR A 324 8.23 -7.40 -14.65
N THR A 325 7.94 -7.77 -13.41
CA THR A 325 7.90 -6.86 -12.26
C THR A 325 9.25 -6.15 -12.07
N VAL A 326 10.36 -6.87 -12.08
CA VAL A 326 11.71 -6.27 -11.97
C VAL A 326 12.02 -5.31 -13.12
N ARG A 327 11.55 -5.62 -14.34
CA ARG A 327 11.73 -4.75 -15.51
C ARG A 327 10.85 -3.50 -15.45
N ASP A 328 9.59 -3.68 -15.07
CA ASP A 328 8.56 -2.65 -15.16
C ASP A 328 8.54 -1.71 -13.94
N PHE A 329 9.04 -2.18 -12.80
CA PHE A 329 9.13 -1.41 -11.55
C PHE A 329 10.57 -1.37 -11.00
N PRO A 330 11.50 -0.70 -11.71
CA PRO A 330 12.93 -0.69 -11.35
C PRO A 330 13.20 0.04 -10.02
N GLN A 331 12.29 0.92 -9.58
CA GLN A 331 12.37 1.63 -8.30
C GLN A 331 11.67 0.89 -7.16
N GLN A 332 11.16 -0.34 -7.42
CA GLN A 332 10.39 -1.14 -6.46
C GLN A 332 9.14 -0.41 -5.93
N ASP A 333 8.51 0.35 -6.79
CA ASP A 333 7.29 1.15 -6.63
C ASP A 333 6.00 0.33 -6.88
N ASN A 334 6.10 -0.98 -6.77
CA ASN A 334 4.99 -1.94 -6.83
C ASN A 334 4.67 -2.49 -5.45
N SER A 335 3.39 -2.56 -5.10
CA SER A 335 2.87 -3.15 -3.88
C SER A 335 2.36 -4.56 -4.14
N ASN A 336 2.92 -5.55 -3.44
CA ASN A 336 2.59 -6.96 -3.62
C ASN A 336 1.76 -7.49 -2.46
N PHE A 337 0.87 -8.41 -2.75
CA PHE A 337 0.01 -9.07 -1.79
C PHE A 337 -0.35 -10.47 -2.30
N LEU A 338 -0.96 -11.32 -1.49
CA LEU A 338 -1.50 -12.60 -1.94
C LEU A 338 -2.99 -12.49 -2.20
N THR A 339 -3.74 -11.95 -1.25
CA THR A 339 -5.16 -11.61 -1.37
C THR A 339 -5.47 -10.34 -0.58
N ASN A 340 -6.65 -9.76 -0.81
CA ASN A 340 -7.16 -8.60 -0.09
C ASN A 340 -8.63 -8.79 0.30
N HIS A 341 -9.27 -7.74 0.78
CA HIS A 341 -10.67 -7.72 1.21
C HIS A 341 -11.70 -7.96 0.09
N ASP A 342 -11.30 -7.96 -1.19
CA ASP A 342 -12.18 -8.20 -2.35
C ASP A 342 -12.00 -9.59 -2.99
N MET A 343 -11.07 -10.37 -2.47
CA MET A 343 -10.72 -11.68 -3.01
C MET A 343 -10.97 -12.80 -1.99
N PRO A 344 -11.35 -14.02 -2.41
CA PRO A 344 -11.30 -15.19 -1.52
C PRO A 344 -9.94 -15.29 -0.84
N ARG A 345 -9.94 -15.59 0.47
CA ARG A 345 -8.69 -15.68 1.25
C ARG A 345 -7.73 -16.71 0.69
N VAL A 346 -6.43 -16.55 0.93
CA VAL A 346 -5.35 -17.43 0.44
C VAL A 346 -5.68 -18.90 0.67
N MET A 347 -6.12 -19.27 1.86
CA MET A 347 -6.45 -20.67 2.21
C MET A 347 -7.60 -21.25 1.41
N ASN A 348 -8.43 -20.44 0.77
CA ASN A 348 -9.52 -20.88 -0.11
C ASN A 348 -9.12 -20.92 -1.58
N GLN A 349 -8.10 -20.16 -1.97
CA GLN A 349 -7.56 -20.16 -3.33
C GLN A 349 -6.54 -21.28 -3.55
N LEU A 350 -5.88 -21.73 -2.47
CA LEU A 350 -4.97 -22.87 -2.51
C LEU A 350 -5.75 -24.19 -2.39
N GLY A 351 -5.47 -25.12 -3.26
CA GLY A 351 -6.09 -26.46 -3.26
C GLY A 351 -5.58 -27.35 -2.13
N GLU A 352 -5.31 -28.64 -2.46
CA GLU A 352 -4.70 -29.57 -1.51
C GLU A 352 -3.33 -29.07 -1.02
N SER A 353 -2.89 -29.56 0.14
CA SER A 353 -1.63 -29.15 0.81
C SER A 353 -1.55 -27.64 1.08
N LYS A 354 -2.68 -26.98 1.30
CA LYS A 354 -2.83 -25.53 1.38
C LYS A 354 -1.91 -24.84 2.40
N GLU A 355 -1.61 -25.48 3.53
CA GLU A 355 -0.70 -24.91 4.54
C GLU A 355 0.75 -24.85 4.03
N GLY A 356 1.24 -25.91 3.38
CA GLY A 356 2.56 -25.88 2.74
C GLY A 356 2.65 -24.83 1.65
N LYS A 357 1.62 -24.76 0.78
CA LYS A 357 1.53 -23.73 -0.26
C LYS A 357 1.48 -22.31 0.30
N ALA A 358 0.74 -22.09 1.40
CA ALA A 358 0.69 -20.77 2.06
C ALA A 358 2.08 -20.35 2.59
N ARG A 359 2.86 -21.30 3.13
CA ARG A 359 4.26 -21.04 3.54
C ARG A 359 5.15 -20.63 2.36
N ALA A 360 5.06 -21.34 1.25
CA ALA A 360 5.80 -21.02 0.04
C ALA A 360 5.34 -19.68 -0.57
N ALA A 361 4.03 -19.39 -0.56
CA ALA A 361 3.48 -18.10 -0.99
C ALA A 361 4.03 -16.94 -0.15
N ALA A 362 3.97 -17.05 1.18
CA ALA A 362 4.57 -16.07 2.11
C ALA A 362 6.08 -15.89 1.86
N GLY A 363 6.79 -17.00 1.56
CA GLY A 363 8.19 -16.97 1.18
C GLY A 363 8.45 -16.08 -0.03
N ILE A 364 7.68 -16.24 -1.11
CA ILE A 364 7.81 -15.42 -2.32
C ILE A 364 7.41 -13.96 -2.04
N LEU A 365 6.29 -13.72 -1.35
CA LEU A 365 5.82 -12.37 -1.03
C LEU A 365 6.83 -11.59 -0.21
N LEU A 366 7.33 -12.16 0.89
CA LEU A 366 8.11 -11.45 1.89
C LEU A 366 9.61 -11.36 1.54
N THR A 367 10.10 -12.18 0.60
CA THR A 367 11.50 -12.09 0.15
C THR A 367 11.65 -11.51 -1.25
N GLY A 368 10.54 -11.36 -1.98
CA GLY A 368 10.49 -10.79 -3.34
C GLY A 368 10.71 -9.26 -3.38
N PRO A 369 10.83 -8.69 -4.60
CA PRO A 369 10.94 -7.25 -4.83
C PRO A 369 9.61 -6.53 -4.52
N GLY A 370 9.67 -5.22 -4.25
CA GLY A 370 8.51 -4.36 -4.00
C GLY A 370 8.06 -4.35 -2.53
N ILE A 371 6.93 -3.71 -2.26
CA ILE A 371 6.39 -3.43 -0.94
C ILE A 371 5.34 -4.50 -0.60
N PRO A 372 5.54 -5.36 0.41
CA PRO A 372 4.59 -6.42 0.74
C PRO A 372 3.43 -5.91 1.62
N PHE A 373 2.22 -6.36 1.28
CA PHE A 373 0.99 -6.18 2.05
C PHE A 373 0.43 -7.53 2.47
N ILE A 374 -0.02 -7.65 3.71
CA ILE A 374 -0.63 -8.84 4.29
C ILE A 374 -2.06 -8.50 4.71
N TYR A 375 -3.05 -9.25 4.25
CA TYR A 375 -4.42 -9.10 4.68
C TYR A 375 -4.62 -9.73 6.07
N TYR A 376 -5.28 -9.06 7.02
CA TYR A 376 -5.42 -9.55 8.40
C TYR A 376 -5.91 -11.00 8.45
N GLY A 377 -5.27 -11.79 9.31
CA GLY A 377 -5.57 -13.21 9.48
C GLY A 377 -4.97 -14.14 8.41
N GLU A 378 -4.29 -13.61 7.39
CA GLU A 378 -3.54 -14.41 6.41
C GLU A 378 -2.42 -15.18 7.10
N GLU A 379 -1.72 -14.55 8.03
CA GLU A 379 -0.60 -15.08 8.80
C GLU A 379 -0.98 -16.26 9.73
N ILE A 380 -2.24 -16.38 10.08
CA ILE A 380 -2.75 -17.54 10.86
C ILE A 380 -3.53 -18.54 10.00
N GLY A 381 -3.70 -18.25 8.72
CA GLY A 381 -4.41 -19.12 7.78
C GLY A 381 -5.92 -19.06 7.88
N MET A 382 -6.50 -17.89 8.17
CA MET A 382 -7.95 -17.69 8.10
C MET A 382 -8.50 -18.02 6.72
N SER A 383 -9.68 -18.63 6.69
CA SER A 383 -10.42 -18.96 5.47
C SER A 383 -11.59 -18.02 5.24
N GLY A 384 -12.04 -17.92 3.98
CA GLY A 384 -13.21 -17.12 3.59
C GLY A 384 -13.37 -17.08 2.07
N THR A 385 -14.61 -17.17 1.60
CA THR A 385 -14.99 -17.07 0.18
C THR A 385 -16.10 -16.05 0.02
N LYS A 386 -16.36 -15.58 -1.20
CA LYS A 386 -17.52 -14.71 -1.47
C LYS A 386 -18.84 -15.34 -0.94
N PRO A 387 -19.81 -14.54 -0.48
CA PRO A 387 -19.85 -13.07 -0.58
C PRO A 387 -18.85 -12.37 0.35
N ASP A 388 -18.70 -11.04 0.20
CA ASP A 388 -17.64 -10.26 0.81
C ASP A 388 -17.64 -10.30 2.34
N GLU A 389 -18.79 -10.39 2.98
CA GLU A 389 -18.91 -10.53 4.42
C GLU A 389 -18.10 -11.74 4.92
N LEU A 390 -18.14 -12.85 4.17
CA LEU A 390 -17.47 -14.10 4.55
C LEU A 390 -15.95 -14.11 4.30
N ILE A 391 -15.42 -13.17 3.52
CA ILE A 391 -13.97 -12.95 3.41
C ILE A 391 -13.46 -11.91 4.41
N ARG A 392 -14.37 -11.16 5.06
CA ARG A 392 -14.11 -10.09 6.02
C ARG A 392 -14.55 -10.46 7.45
N THR A 393 -14.61 -11.75 7.77
CA THR A 393 -15.03 -12.29 9.08
C THR A 393 -14.11 -11.80 10.21
N PRO A 394 -14.62 -11.78 11.47
CA PRO A 394 -13.84 -11.38 12.63
C PRO A 394 -12.52 -12.14 12.80
N MET A 395 -11.47 -11.41 13.21
CA MET A 395 -10.14 -11.95 13.51
C MET A 395 -10.19 -12.97 14.64
N GLN A 396 -9.41 -14.04 14.50
CA GLN A 396 -9.38 -15.17 15.42
C GLN A 396 -8.17 -15.06 16.37
N TRP A 397 -8.36 -14.41 17.53
CA TRP A 397 -7.29 -14.18 18.49
C TRP A 397 -7.07 -15.37 19.42
N THR A 398 -8.16 -15.99 19.90
CA THR A 398 -8.13 -17.07 20.89
C THR A 398 -9.13 -18.18 20.54
N ASN A 399 -9.06 -19.28 21.29
CA ASN A 399 -10.05 -20.36 21.22
C ASN A 399 -11.26 -20.16 22.14
N GLU A 400 -11.38 -19.00 22.78
CA GLU A 400 -12.49 -18.67 23.68
C GLU A 400 -13.74 -18.23 22.91
N LYS A 401 -14.87 -18.14 23.59
CA LYS A 401 -16.10 -17.61 23.00
C LYS A 401 -15.83 -16.22 22.41
N GLY A 402 -16.36 -15.94 21.21
CA GLY A 402 -16.09 -14.70 20.49
C GLY A 402 -14.71 -14.64 19.84
N ALA A 403 -13.95 -15.76 19.88
CA ALA A 403 -12.59 -15.89 19.32
C ALA A 403 -11.61 -14.83 19.86
N GLY A 404 -11.88 -14.19 20.98
CA GLY A 404 -11.13 -13.04 21.49
C GLY A 404 -11.32 -11.77 20.66
N PHE A 405 -12.19 -11.79 19.66
CA PHE A 405 -12.59 -10.62 18.90
C PHE A 405 -13.54 -9.73 19.68
N THR A 406 -14.62 -10.31 20.23
CA THR A 406 -15.66 -9.62 21.00
C THR A 406 -16.12 -10.44 22.21
N GLU A 407 -16.64 -9.76 23.21
CA GLU A 407 -17.42 -10.39 24.31
C GLU A 407 -18.93 -10.33 24.02
N GLY A 408 -19.35 -9.53 23.02
CA GLY A 408 -20.73 -9.38 22.57
C GLY A 408 -21.16 -10.40 21.51
N THR A 409 -22.08 -9.99 20.66
CA THR A 409 -22.47 -10.73 19.46
C THR A 409 -21.76 -10.12 18.26
N PRO A 410 -20.88 -10.86 17.58
CA PRO A 410 -20.13 -10.28 16.45
C PRO A 410 -21.07 -9.88 15.32
N TRP A 411 -20.71 -8.81 14.58
CA TRP A 411 -21.47 -8.27 13.43
C TRP A 411 -21.61 -9.30 12.29
N GLU A 412 -20.61 -10.18 12.14
CA GLU A 412 -20.61 -11.30 11.20
C GLU A 412 -20.16 -12.59 11.93
N GLN A 413 -20.57 -13.74 11.41
CA GLN A 413 -20.24 -15.03 12.01
C GLN A 413 -18.73 -15.28 11.98
N ILE A 414 -18.16 -15.61 13.15
CA ILE A 414 -16.77 -16.07 13.26
C ILE A 414 -16.64 -17.45 12.59
N ASN A 415 -15.56 -17.67 11.86
CA ASN A 415 -15.29 -18.96 11.23
C ASN A 415 -15.29 -20.09 12.28
N SER A 416 -15.92 -21.22 11.96
CA SER A 416 -16.09 -22.32 12.90
C SER A 416 -14.79 -23.04 13.30
N ASP A 417 -13.69 -22.76 12.59
CA ASP A 417 -12.35 -23.31 12.85
C ASP A 417 -11.53 -22.51 13.85
N PHE A 418 -12.04 -21.39 14.38
CA PHE A 418 -11.32 -20.55 15.34
C PHE A 418 -10.74 -21.30 16.58
N PRO A 419 -11.29 -22.42 17.06
CA PRO A 419 -10.65 -23.17 18.14
C PRO A 419 -9.30 -23.80 17.75
N LEU A 420 -9.04 -23.93 16.46
CA LEU A 420 -7.83 -24.53 15.90
C LEU A 420 -6.94 -23.49 15.19
N VAL A 421 -7.56 -22.55 14.48
CA VAL A 421 -6.92 -21.50 13.71
C VAL A 421 -7.07 -20.20 14.50
N ASN A 422 -6.09 -19.82 15.30
CA ASN A 422 -6.10 -18.58 16.06
C ASN A 422 -4.67 -18.19 16.50
N VAL A 423 -4.50 -16.90 16.79
CA VAL A 423 -3.21 -16.32 17.21
C VAL A 423 -2.64 -17.01 18.44
N ALA A 424 -3.44 -17.14 19.51
CA ALA A 424 -2.95 -17.68 20.78
C ALA A 424 -2.42 -19.12 20.65
N LYS A 425 -3.06 -19.94 19.81
CA LYS A 425 -2.65 -21.34 19.59
C LYS A 425 -1.35 -21.43 18.79
N GLN A 426 -1.14 -20.51 17.85
CA GLN A 426 -0.01 -20.54 16.95
C GLN A 426 1.22 -19.82 17.50
N THR A 427 1.03 -18.89 18.42
CA THR A 427 2.14 -18.15 19.07
C THR A 427 3.06 -19.11 19.83
N GLY A 428 4.36 -19.05 19.51
CA GLY A 428 5.41 -19.88 20.14
C GLY A 428 5.53 -21.30 19.57
N ASP A 429 4.62 -21.74 18.70
CA ASP A 429 4.78 -22.99 17.94
C ASP A 429 5.62 -22.72 16.70
N SER A 430 6.91 -23.08 16.77
CA SER A 430 7.88 -22.87 15.67
C SER A 430 7.47 -23.51 14.33
N THR A 431 6.50 -24.41 14.35
CA THR A 431 5.95 -25.09 13.16
C THR A 431 4.69 -24.44 12.64
N SER A 432 4.10 -23.46 13.34
CA SER A 432 2.89 -22.76 12.93
C SER A 432 3.10 -21.83 11.73
N LEU A 433 2.01 -21.49 11.05
CA LEU A 433 2.03 -20.53 9.94
C LEU A 433 2.38 -19.11 10.45
N LEU A 434 1.84 -18.72 11.61
CA LEU A 434 2.14 -17.43 12.26
C LEU A 434 3.64 -17.25 12.50
N GLU A 435 4.32 -18.26 13.09
CA GLU A 435 5.75 -18.16 13.35
C GLU A 435 6.58 -18.20 12.06
N HIS A 436 6.06 -18.79 11.00
CA HIS A 436 6.67 -18.72 9.68
C HIS A 436 6.61 -17.31 9.10
N TYR A 437 5.44 -16.64 9.13
CA TYR A 437 5.30 -15.24 8.73
C TYR A 437 6.19 -14.34 9.58
N ARG A 438 6.16 -14.49 10.91
CA ARG A 438 6.98 -13.69 11.83
C ARG A 438 8.47 -13.78 11.49
N ARG A 439 8.99 -14.99 11.25
CA ARG A 439 10.41 -15.18 10.87
C ARG A 439 10.75 -14.51 9.54
N LEU A 440 9.88 -14.61 8.54
CA LEU A 440 10.13 -14.00 7.23
C LEU A 440 10.06 -12.47 7.27
N ILE A 441 9.11 -11.90 8.02
CA ILE A 441 8.98 -10.45 8.20
C ILE A 441 10.20 -9.91 8.96
N GLN A 442 10.61 -10.57 10.05
CA GLN A 442 11.81 -10.19 10.80
C GLN A 442 13.08 -10.31 9.95
N LEU A 443 13.18 -11.37 9.13
CA LEU A 443 14.28 -11.52 8.19
C LEU A 443 14.30 -10.35 7.18
N ARG A 444 13.16 -10.01 6.57
CA ARG A 444 13.06 -8.86 5.67
C ARG A 444 13.47 -7.57 6.36
N ASN A 445 13.00 -7.33 7.57
CA ASN A 445 13.33 -6.13 8.35
C ASN A 445 14.82 -6.04 8.68
N ALA A 446 15.49 -7.17 8.89
CA ALA A 446 16.92 -7.23 9.22
C ALA A 446 17.84 -7.05 8.00
N HIS A 447 17.37 -7.38 6.79
CA HIS A 447 18.21 -7.49 5.60
C HIS A 447 17.86 -6.44 4.53
N PRO A 448 18.71 -5.41 4.31
CA PRO A 448 18.54 -4.41 3.24
C PRO A 448 18.30 -5.04 1.86
N ALA A 449 18.98 -6.12 1.55
CA ALA A 449 18.81 -6.81 0.26
C ALA A 449 17.37 -7.28 0.03
N LEU A 450 16.63 -7.72 1.06
CA LEU A 450 15.24 -8.12 0.92
C LEU A 450 14.29 -6.92 0.80
N ARG A 451 14.63 -5.78 1.43
CA ARG A 451 13.80 -4.57 1.37
C ARG A 451 13.95 -3.85 0.03
N VAL A 452 15.19 -3.46 -0.31
CA VAL A 452 15.47 -2.55 -1.44
C VAL A 452 16.48 -3.11 -2.46
N GLY A 453 16.98 -4.34 -2.27
CA GLY A 453 17.98 -4.93 -3.14
C GLY A 453 17.49 -5.15 -4.57
N LYS A 454 18.39 -5.01 -5.54
CA LYS A 454 18.13 -5.40 -6.94
C LYS A 454 17.85 -6.90 -7.02
N THR A 455 16.89 -7.27 -7.84
CA THR A 455 16.49 -8.66 -8.03
C THR A 455 17.00 -9.20 -9.36
N PHE A 456 17.61 -10.40 -9.31
CA PHE A 456 18.02 -11.13 -10.51
C PHE A 456 17.35 -12.51 -10.44
N VAL A 457 16.36 -12.73 -11.29
CA VAL A 457 15.59 -13.97 -11.30
C VAL A 457 16.46 -15.09 -11.88
N ALA A 458 16.59 -16.18 -11.12
CA ALA A 458 17.38 -17.33 -11.53
C ALA A 458 16.56 -18.28 -12.44
N GLU A 459 17.23 -18.85 -13.42
CA GLU A 459 16.72 -20.02 -14.12
C GLU A 459 16.95 -21.28 -13.27
N SER A 460 16.04 -22.22 -13.36
CA SER A 460 16.17 -23.54 -12.72
C SER A 460 15.85 -24.63 -13.71
N GLN A 461 16.59 -25.72 -13.66
CA GLN A 461 16.24 -26.94 -14.43
C GLN A 461 14.95 -27.60 -13.93
N SER A 462 14.59 -27.37 -12.65
CA SER A 462 13.32 -27.83 -12.08
C SER A 462 12.24 -26.74 -12.18
N ASN A 463 11.10 -27.05 -12.72
CA ASN A 463 9.92 -26.17 -12.74
C ASN A 463 9.27 -25.98 -11.35
N GLN A 464 9.74 -26.70 -10.33
CA GLN A 464 9.22 -26.67 -8.97
C GLN A 464 9.94 -25.63 -8.10
N LEU A 465 11.01 -25.01 -8.59
CA LEU A 465 11.79 -24.03 -7.84
C LEU A 465 11.59 -22.61 -8.39
N VAL A 466 11.26 -21.69 -7.52
CA VAL A 466 11.36 -20.25 -7.74
C VAL A 466 12.63 -19.77 -7.05
N ALA A 467 13.56 -19.15 -7.80
CA ALA A 467 14.81 -18.67 -7.22
C ALA A 467 15.20 -17.31 -7.78
N TYR A 468 15.84 -16.49 -6.94
CA TYR A 468 16.35 -15.18 -7.33
C TYR A 468 17.44 -14.68 -6.37
N LEU A 469 18.36 -13.86 -6.88
CA LEU A 469 19.27 -13.05 -6.07
C LEU A 469 18.56 -11.75 -5.66
N ARG A 470 18.82 -11.32 -4.43
CA ARG A 470 18.53 -9.98 -3.91
C ARG A 470 19.87 -9.36 -3.53
N ALA A 471 20.25 -8.25 -4.16
CA ALA A 471 21.55 -7.63 -3.95
C ALA A 471 21.40 -6.15 -3.59
N SER A 472 21.87 -5.77 -2.41
CA SER A 472 22.01 -4.41 -1.92
C SER A 472 23.48 -3.97 -1.97
N GLN A 473 23.78 -2.76 -1.50
CA GLN A 473 25.16 -2.28 -1.38
C GLN A 473 25.94 -3.05 -0.30
N GLU A 474 25.24 -3.59 0.70
CA GLU A 474 25.85 -4.21 1.88
C GLU A 474 25.95 -5.74 1.79
N GLU A 475 25.00 -6.38 1.06
CA GLU A 475 24.87 -7.83 1.06
C GLU A 475 24.22 -8.37 -0.21
N THR A 476 24.42 -9.66 -0.44
CA THR A 476 23.71 -10.42 -1.48
C THR A 476 23.11 -11.67 -0.88
N LEU A 477 21.83 -11.88 -1.13
CA LEU A 477 21.06 -13.04 -0.69
C LEU A 477 20.56 -13.83 -1.90
N LEU A 478 20.64 -15.16 -1.82
CA LEU A 478 19.97 -16.06 -2.77
C LEU A 478 18.73 -16.65 -2.07
N VAL A 479 17.58 -16.45 -2.68
CA VAL A 479 16.30 -17.03 -2.23
C VAL A 479 15.94 -18.19 -3.13
N ILE A 480 15.47 -19.30 -2.54
CA ILE A 480 14.97 -20.48 -3.23
C ILE A 480 13.69 -20.92 -2.55
N VAL A 481 12.62 -21.06 -3.30
CA VAL A 481 11.32 -21.54 -2.82
C VAL A 481 10.90 -22.76 -3.63
N ASN A 482 10.69 -23.87 -2.96
CA ASN A 482 10.05 -25.04 -3.56
C ASN A 482 8.52 -24.84 -3.51
N ILE A 483 7.86 -24.88 -4.67
CA ILE A 483 6.41 -24.67 -4.80
C ILE A 483 5.62 -25.99 -4.95
N ASP A 484 6.25 -27.11 -4.65
CA ASP A 484 5.70 -28.46 -4.81
C ASP A 484 5.71 -29.25 -3.48
N ASP A 485 4.89 -30.27 -3.37
CA ASP A 485 4.79 -31.15 -2.19
C ASP A 485 5.87 -32.26 -2.15
N ALA A 486 6.70 -32.34 -3.17
CA ALA A 486 7.84 -33.25 -3.24
C ALA A 486 9.17 -32.52 -3.00
N PRO A 487 10.17 -33.20 -2.39
CA PRO A 487 11.51 -32.64 -2.30
C PRO A 487 12.16 -32.57 -3.68
N VAL A 488 12.90 -31.49 -3.96
CA VAL A 488 13.63 -31.32 -5.22
C VAL A 488 15.11 -31.62 -5.02
N THR A 489 15.59 -32.67 -5.66
CA THR A 489 16.99 -33.15 -5.55
C THR A 489 17.79 -33.04 -6.85
N ASN A 490 17.11 -32.98 -7.99
CA ASN A 490 17.73 -32.88 -9.30
C ASN A 490 17.46 -31.49 -9.89
N TYR A 491 18.36 -30.54 -9.60
CA TYR A 491 18.24 -29.17 -10.07
C TYR A 491 19.61 -28.50 -10.20
N GLN A 492 19.67 -27.49 -11.02
CA GLN A 492 20.76 -26.52 -11.09
C GLN A 492 20.14 -25.14 -11.23
N LEU A 493 20.73 -24.17 -10.56
CA LEU A 493 20.35 -22.77 -10.65
C LEU A 493 21.36 -22.00 -11.49
N GLU A 494 20.88 -21.04 -12.26
CA GLU A 494 21.71 -20.18 -13.10
C GLU A 494 21.20 -18.74 -13.03
N VAL A 495 22.12 -17.80 -12.90
CA VAL A 495 21.89 -16.37 -13.09
C VAL A 495 22.90 -15.89 -14.12
N SER A 496 22.44 -15.58 -15.31
CA SER A 496 23.31 -15.22 -16.44
C SER A 496 24.07 -13.92 -16.23
N GLN A 497 23.45 -12.93 -15.53
CA GLN A 497 24.04 -11.62 -15.23
C GLN A 497 23.66 -11.19 -13.82
N GLY A 498 24.59 -10.55 -13.10
CA GLY A 498 24.35 -10.08 -11.73
C GLY A 498 25.42 -9.10 -11.25
N MET A 499 25.62 -9.05 -9.94
CA MET A 499 26.57 -8.16 -9.27
C MET A 499 27.66 -8.93 -8.51
N LEU A 500 27.76 -10.25 -8.70
CA LEU A 500 28.72 -11.10 -8.02
C LEU A 500 30.10 -11.00 -8.67
N ALA A 501 31.16 -11.19 -7.85
CA ALA A 501 32.53 -11.24 -8.33
C ALA A 501 33.38 -12.18 -7.45
N GLY A 502 34.03 -13.19 -8.04
CA GLY A 502 34.90 -14.12 -7.31
C GLY A 502 34.17 -15.27 -6.63
N ASN A 503 34.66 -15.69 -5.48
CA ASN A 503 34.15 -16.85 -4.73
C ASN A 503 33.42 -16.39 -3.47
N TYR A 504 32.36 -17.11 -3.13
CA TYR A 504 31.54 -16.80 -1.96
C TYR A 504 31.42 -18.00 -1.03
N SER A 505 31.59 -17.77 0.26
CA SER A 505 31.02 -18.65 1.27
C SER A 505 29.51 -18.37 1.38
N ALA A 506 28.74 -19.38 1.75
CA ALA A 506 27.30 -19.32 1.77
C ALA A 506 26.77 -19.86 3.10
N VAL A 507 25.82 -19.13 3.71
CA VAL A 507 25.23 -19.46 5.01
C VAL A 507 23.71 -19.38 4.90
N SER A 508 23.00 -20.40 5.40
CA SER A 508 21.54 -20.35 5.53
C SER A 508 21.14 -19.39 6.65
N LEU A 509 20.14 -18.53 6.38
CA LEU A 509 19.62 -17.56 7.36
C LEU A 509 18.40 -18.08 8.13
N LEU A 510 17.75 -19.13 7.65
CA LEU A 510 16.52 -19.66 8.26
C LEU A 510 16.74 -20.94 9.07
N ASP A 511 17.85 -21.64 8.83
CA ASP A 511 18.21 -22.88 9.51
C ASP A 511 19.72 -23.08 9.59
N ASN A 512 20.19 -24.23 10.09
CA ASN A 512 21.61 -24.55 10.20
C ASN A 512 22.11 -25.43 9.04
N SER A 513 21.48 -25.36 7.86
CA SER A 513 21.89 -26.16 6.70
C SER A 513 23.29 -25.78 6.25
N THR A 514 24.06 -26.81 5.87
CA THR A 514 25.38 -26.60 5.25
C THR A 514 25.19 -26.29 3.78
N ILE A 515 25.62 -25.10 3.36
CA ILE A 515 25.45 -24.60 2.00
C ILE A 515 26.77 -24.75 1.23
N ASN A 516 26.72 -25.24 0.00
CA ASN A 516 27.88 -25.30 -0.87
C ASN A 516 28.35 -23.86 -1.22
N PRO A 517 29.67 -23.62 -1.34
CA PRO A 517 30.20 -22.34 -1.78
C PRO A 517 29.76 -22.03 -3.22
N LEU A 518 29.69 -20.74 -3.56
CA LEU A 518 29.30 -20.27 -4.89
C LEU A 518 30.50 -19.62 -5.58
N GLN A 519 30.68 -19.88 -6.87
CA GLN A 519 31.63 -19.18 -7.74
C GLN A 519 30.85 -18.32 -8.73
N ALA A 520 31.16 -17.02 -8.79
CA ALA A 520 30.60 -16.12 -9.78
C ALA A 520 31.18 -16.39 -11.17
N ASN A 521 30.36 -16.20 -12.21
CA ASN A 521 30.81 -16.18 -13.59
C ASN A 521 31.31 -14.77 -14.01
N ASP A 522 31.89 -14.66 -15.19
CA ASP A 522 32.47 -13.41 -15.71
C ASP A 522 31.45 -12.28 -15.92
N SER A 523 30.17 -12.61 -15.96
CA SER A 523 29.05 -11.65 -16.13
C SER A 523 28.40 -11.24 -14.80
N GLY A 524 28.98 -11.64 -13.67
CA GLY A 524 28.49 -11.31 -12.33
C GLY A 524 27.30 -12.13 -11.88
N GLY A 525 26.97 -13.20 -12.58
CA GLY A 525 26.00 -14.21 -12.18
C GLY A 525 26.70 -15.49 -11.70
N PHE A 526 26.07 -16.64 -11.91
CA PHE A 526 26.62 -17.96 -11.64
C PHE A 526 26.00 -19.02 -12.54
N ASP A 527 26.74 -20.11 -12.79
CA ASP A 527 26.32 -21.21 -13.65
C ASP A 527 26.20 -22.50 -12.83
N ALA A 528 25.16 -23.31 -13.14
CA ALA A 528 24.96 -24.67 -12.63
C ALA A 528 25.15 -24.82 -11.10
N TYR A 529 24.71 -23.87 -10.30
CA TYR A 529 24.89 -23.87 -8.85
C TYR A 529 23.86 -24.76 -8.14
N ILE A 530 24.35 -25.60 -7.24
CA ILE A 530 23.57 -26.49 -6.39
C ILE A 530 23.94 -26.19 -4.92
N PRO A 531 23.23 -25.28 -4.24
CA PRO A 531 23.54 -24.90 -2.86
C PRO A 531 23.33 -26.02 -1.85
N LEU A 532 22.28 -26.83 -2.04
CA LEU A 532 21.86 -27.92 -1.17
C LEU A 532 21.60 -29.20 -1.99
N ALA A 533 21.81 -30.36 -1.41
CA ALA A 533 21.51 -31.62 -2.07
C ALA A 533 20.00 -31.82 -2.30
N GLU A 534 19.17 -31.21 -1.46
CA GLU A 534 17.71 -31.30 -1.49
C GLU A 534 17.09 -30.00 -1.03
N ILE A 535 16.02 -29.55 -1.72
CA ILE A 535 15.14 -28.49 -1.26
C ILE A 535 13.83 -29.13 -0.79
N PRO A 536 13.48 -29.03 0.51
CA PRO A 536 12.32 -29.73 1.06
C PRO A 536 10.99 -29.26 0.47
N PRO A 537 9.91 -30.04 0.59
CA PRO A 537 8.58 -29.66 0.12
C PRO A 537 8.16 -28.30 0.71
N TYR A 538 7.69 -27.40 -0.15
CA TYR A 538 7.30 -26.03 0.22
C TYR A 538 8.38 -25.28 1.02
N GLY A 539 9.63 -25.70 0.90
CA GLY A 539 10.77 -25.10 1.61
C GLY A 539 11.10 -23.71 1.10
N VAL A 540 11.32 -22.80 2.04
CA VAL A 540 11.84 -21.45 1.79
C VAL A 540 13.26 -21.41 2.33
N ILE A 541 14.23 -21.20 1.46
CA ILE A 541 15.65 -21.14 1.78
C ILE A 541 16.15 -19.73 1.45
N VAL A 542 16.81 -19.09 2.39
CA VAL A 542 17.46 -17.79 2.20
C VAL A 542 18.92 -17.92 2.58
N ILE A 543 19.78 -17.68 1.62
CA ILE A 543 21.23 -17.90 1.73
C ILE A 543 21.94 -16.55 1.63
N GLN A 544 22.74 -16.22 2.64
CA GLN A 544 23.63 -15.06 2.58
C GLN A 544 24.96 -15.50 1.90
N LEU A 545 25.37 -14.71 0.90
CA LEU A 545 26.61 -14.90 0.16
C LEU A 545 27.65 -13.90 0.68
N ALA A 546 28.75 -14.39 1.23
CA ALA A 546 29.85 -13.56 1.71
C ALA A 546 31.09 -13.78 0.84
N LEU A 547 31.61 -12.70 0.23
CA LEU A 547 32.82 -12.74 -0.62
C LEU A 547 34.03 -13.25 0.19
N GLN A 548 34.80 -14.18 -0.40
CA GLN A 548 36.01 -14.77 0.21
C GLN A 548 37.28 -13.95 -0.07
#